data_5251d092b94670ee993affb20a1917cf
#
_entry.id   5251d092b94670ee993affb20a1917cf
#
_cell.length_a   1.000
_cell.length_b   1.000
_cell.length_c   1.000
_cell.angle_alpha   90.00
_cell.angle_beta   90.00
_cell.angle_gamma   90.00
#
_symmetry.space_group_name_H-M   'P 1'
#
loop_
_entity.id
_entity.type
_entity.pdbx_description
1 polymer ?
#
loop_
_entity_poly.entity_id
_entity_poly.type
_entity_poly.pdbx_seq_one_letter_code
_entity_poly.pdbx_strand_id
1 'polypeptide(L)'
;MPHRQHQRAVSAHGQPGNHAPAAIGDTTVGAMASGAYWGALGAVRELIQRLAEELDEGSPEVFVTGGGAIWAGPLSARHVPDLTLQGVALVAAHLLQQDLQA
;
A
#
# COMPACT_ATOMS: atom_id res chain seq x y z
N MET A 1 -21.51 13.87 -20.06
CA MET A 1 -21.24 12.75 -20.94
C MET A 1 -20.53 11.63 -20.22
N PRO A 2 -21.29 10.74 -19.60
CA PRO A 2 -20.67 9.66 -18.81
C PRO A 2 -19.76 8.78 -19.66
N HIS A 3 -20.11 8.59 -20.92
CA HIS A 3 -19.33 7.74 -21.78
C HIS A 3 -17.92 8.28 -22.04
N ARG A 4 -17.77 9.57 -22.22
CA ARG A 4 -16.45 10.20 -22.39
C ARG A 4 -15.60 10.10 -21.15
N GLN A 5 -16.20 10.32 -20.01
CA GLN A 5 -15.49 10.22 -18.74
C GLN A 5 -15.00 8.81 -18.50
N HIS A 6 -15.80 7.84 -18.86
CA HIS A 6 -15.43 6.45 -18.74
C HIS A 6 -14.23 6.12 -19.63
N GLN A 7 -14.23 6.60 -20.86
CA GLN A 7 -13.12 6.38 -21.77
C GLN A 7 -11.83 7.04 -21.27
N ARG A 8 -11.92 8.21 -20.67
CA ARG A 8 -10.75 8.84 -20.07
C ARG A 8 -10.19 8.03 -18.93
N ALA A 9 -11.04 7.51 -18.08
CA ALA A 9 -10.63 6.68 -16.97
C ALA A 9 -9.88 5.44 -17.47
N VAL A 10 -10.39 4.79 -18.51
CA VAL A 10 -9.74 3.64 -19.10
C VAL A 10 -8.38 4.02 -19.68
N SER A 11 -8.30 5.15 -20.39
CA SER A 11 -7.02 5.61 -20.93
C SER A 11 -6.01 5.91 -19.82
N ALA A 12 -6.45 6.53 -18.74
CA ALA A 12 -5.61 6.80 -17.60
C ALA A 12 -5.07 5.53 -16.97
N HIS A 13 -5.87 4.49 -16.93
CA HIS A 13 -5.46 3.20 -16.39
C HIS A 13 -4.36 2.52 -17.18
N GLY A 14 -4.06 3.00 -18.38
CA GLY A 14 -2.94 2.49 -19.14
C GLY A 14 -1.59 2.84 -18.54
N GLN A 15 -1.53 3.76 -17.59
CA GLN A 15 -0.29 4.14 -16.93
C GLN A 15 -0.06 3.30 -15.69
N PRO A 16 1.07 2.59 -15.60
CA PRO A 16 1.30 1.68 -14.49
C PRO A 16 1.42 2.40 -13.15
N GLY A 17 0.81 1.82 -12.15
CA GLY A 17 1.07 2.15 -10.76
C GLY A 17 0.35 3.35 -10.19
N ASN A 18 -0.50 4.02 -10.97
CA ASN A 18 -0.97 5.33 -10.54
C ASN A 18 -2.48 5.50 -10.49
N HIS A 19 -3.24 4.50 -10.84
CA HIS A 19 -4.65 4.73 -11.01
C HIS A 19 -5.52 3.78 -10.22
N ALA A 20 -6.28 4.39 -9.32
CA ALA A 20 -7.37 3.69 -8.69
C ALA A 20 -8.45 3.40 -9.73
N PRO A 21 -9.00 2.20 -9.76
CA PRO A 21 -10.16 1.92 -10.61
C PRO A 21 -11.37 2.72 -10.14
N ALA A 22 -12.33 2.93 -11.03
CA ALA A 22 -13.60 3.51 -10.63
C ALA A 22 -14.27 2.60 -9.60
N ALA A 23 -14.91 3.20 -8.60
CA ALA A 23 -15.61 2.41 -7.59
C ALA A 23 -16.79 1.68 -8.17
N ILE A 24 -17.47 2.28 -9.15
CA ILE A 24 -18.56 1.62 -9.86
C ILE A 24 -17.97 0.94 -11.08
N GLY A 25 -18.04 -0.38 -11.11
CA GLY A 25 -17.62 -1.15 -12.26
C GLY A 25 -18.80 -1.55 -13.09
N ASP A 26 -18.88 -1.04 -14.31
CA ASP A 26 -19.97 -1.37 -15.24
C ASP A 26 -19.67 -2.58 -16.12
N THR A 27 -18.53 -3.23 -15.88
CA THR A 27 -18.17 -4.51 -16.49
C THR A 27 -17.77 -5.47 -15.39
N THR A 28 -17.73 -6.77 -15.70
CA THR A 28 -17.28 -7.77 -14.72
C THR A 28 -15.84 -7.50 -14.26
N VAL A 29 -14.96 -7.22 -15.20
CA VAL A 29 -13.56 -6.92 -14.88
C VAL A 29 -13.45 -5.64 -14.04
N GLY A 30 -14.21 -4.61 -14.42
CA GLY A 30 -14.24 -3.35 -13.67
C GLY A 30 -14.74 -3.52 -12.24
N ALA A 31 -15.79 -4.32 -12.06
CA ALA A 31 -16.33 -4.61 -10.73
C ALA A 31 -15.32 -5.38 -9.88
N MET A 32 -14.62 -6.35 -10.46
CA MET A 32 -13.59 -7.10 -9.76
C MET A 32 -12.42 -6.21 -9.37
N ALA A 33 -11.98 -5.34 -10.29
CA ALA A 33 -10.89 -4.41 -10.01
C ALA A 33 -11.27 -3.44 -8.89
N SER A 34 -12.50 -2.93 -8.91
CA SER A 34 -13.02 -2.05 -7.87
C SER A 34 -13.00 -2.75 -6.51
N GLY A 35 -13.53 -3.96 -6.44
CA GLY A 35 -13.57 -4.72 -5.20
C GLY A 35 -12.18 -5.03 -4.65
N ALA A 36 -11.28 -5.45 -5.51
CA ALA A 36 -9.91 -5.77 -5.11
C ALA A 36 -9.16 -4.54 -4.60
N TYR A 37 -9.24 -3.44 -5.33
CA TYR A 37 -8.53 -2.22 -4.98
C TYR A 37 -9.14 -1.55 -3.73
N TRP A 38 -10.42 -1.20 -3.82
CA TRP A 38 -11.08 -0.45 -2.75
C TRP A 38 -11.28 -1.29 -1.51
N GLY A 39 -11.50 -2.60 -1.69
CA GLY A 39 -11.60 -3.52 -0.58
C GLY A 39 -10.30 -3.64 0.19
N ALA A 40 -9.19 -3.83 -0.51
CA ALA A 40 -7.88 -3.91 0.13
C ALA A 40 -7.51 -2.60 0.83
N LEU A 41 -7.71 -1.48 0.15
CA LEU A 41 -7.41 -0.16 0.72
C LEU A 41 -8.25 0.10 1.96
N GLY A 42 -9.55 -0.19 1.90
CA GLY A 42 -10.45 -0.01 3.03
C GLY A 42 -10.07 -0.87 4.22
N ALA A 43 -9.70 -2.13 3.97
CA ALA A 43 -9.27 -3.04 5.03
C ALA A 43 -8.02 -2.52 5.73
N VAL A 44 -7.02 -2.07 4.97
CA VAL A 44 -5.78 -1.56 5.54
C VAL A 44 -6.02 -0.25 6.31
N ARG A 45 -6.82 0.66 5.75
CA ARG A 45 -7.16 1.90 6.44
C ARG A 45 -7.84 1.65 7.77
N GLU A 46 -8.78 0.71 7.79
CA GLU A 46 -9.49 0.40 9.03
C GLU A 46 -8.54 -0.21 10.06
N LEU A 47 -7.65 -1.09 9.64
CA LEU A 47 -6.65 -1.66 10.54
C LEU A 47 -5.71 -0.60 11.10
N ILE A 48 -5.25 0.32 10.27
CA ILE A 48 -4.39 1.42 10.72
C ILE A 48 -5.11 2.25 11.78
N GLN A 49 -6.37 2.58 11.53
CA GLN A 49 -7.15 3.36 12.46
C GLN A 49 -7.34 2.66 13.79
N ARG A 50 -7.68 1.37 13.75
CA ARG A 50 -7.87 0.57 14.96
C ARG A 50 -6.57 0.44 15.76
N LEU A 51 -5.47 0.18 15.07
CA LEU A 51 -4.17 0.08 15.72
C LEU A 51 -3.76 1.41 16.35
N ALA A 52 -4.03 2.53 15.67
CA ALA A 52 -3.74 3.84 16.22
C ALA A 52 -4.50 4.09 17.51
N GLU A 53 -5.76 3.70 17.54
CA GLU A 53 -6.58 3.84 18.74
C GLU A 53 -6.05 2.99 19.91
N GLU A 54 -5.64 1.75 19.62
CA GLU A 54 -5.13 0.85 20.65
C GLU A 54 -3.76 1.27 21.18
N LEU A 55 -2.92 1.83 20.31
CA LEU A 55 -1.60 2.29 20.72
C LEU A 55 -1.64 3.55 21.56
N ASP A 56 -2.69 4.36 21.41
CA ASP A 56 -2.91 5.58 22.19
C ASP A 56 -1.70 6.54 22.18
N GLU A 57 -0.96 6.55 21.08
CA GLU A 57 0.23 7.38 20.91
C GLU A 57 0.08 8.41 19.80
N GLY A 58 -1.14 8.75 19.45
CA GLY A 58 -1.43 9.65 18.33
C GLY A 58 -1.43 8.93 17.01
N SER A 59 -1.05 9.62 15.94
CA SER A 59 -1.05 9.03 14.60
C SER A 59 0.20 8.18 14.41
N PRO A 60 0.06 6.89 14.09
CA PRO A 60 1.22 6.05 13.81
C PRO A 60 1.88 6.46 12.50
N GLU A 61 3.18 6.27 12.41
CA GLU A 61 3.88 6.41 11.15
C GLU A 61 3.74 5.09 10.39
N VAL A 62 3.31 5.18 9.12
CA VAL A 62 3.02 4.02 8.30
C VAL A 62 4.07 3.92 7.19
N PHE A 63 4.64 2.74 7.03
CA PHE A 63 5.61 2.46 5.99
C PHE A 63 5.07 1.38 5.07
N VAL A 64 5.35 1.52 3.77
CA VAL A 64 5.02 0.53 2.76
C VAL A 64 6.30 0.07 2.11
N THR A 65 6.44 -1.24 1.92
CA THR A 65 7.63 -1.81 1.32
C THR A 65 7.27 -2.82 0.23
N GLY A 66 8.27 -3.26 -0.51
CA GLY A 66 8.10 -4.24 -1.58
C GLY A 66 7.32 -3.67 -2.75
N GLY A 67 6.39 -4.44 -3.29
CA GLY A 67 5.55 -4.04 -4.41
C GLY A 67 4.43 -3.08 -4.05
N GLY A 68 4.36 -2.63 -2.81
CA GLY A 68 3.27 -1.79 -2.32
C GLY A 68 3.42 -0.30 -2.57
N ALA A 69 4.34 0.12 -3.45
CA ALA A 69 4.59 1.54 -3.70
C ALA A 69 3.34 2.32 -4.09
N ILE A 70 2.43 1.68 -4.83
CA ILE A 70 1.19 2.32 -5.27
C ILE A 70 0.27 2.70 -4.10
N TRP A 71 0.46 2.08 -2.96
CA TRP A 71 -0.37 2.32 -1.78
C TRP A 71 0.13 3.47 -0.92
N ALA A 72 1.36 3.95 -1.14
CA ALA A 72 1.96 4.98 -0.30
C ALA A 72 1.12 6.25 -0.27
N GLY A 73 0.68 6.73 -1.43
CA GLY A 73 -0.17 7.90 -1.52
C GLY A 73 -1.52 7.72 -0.86
N PRO A 74 -2.32 6.70 -1.26
CA PRO A 74 -3.65 6.48 -0.69
C PRO A 74 -3.64 6.24 0.82
N LEU A 75 -2.59 5.64 1.35
CA LEU A 75 -2.48 5.38 2.79
C LEU A 75 -1.73 6.48 3.54
N SER A 76 -1.25 7.50 2.85
CA SER A 76 -0.39 8.53 3.45
C SER A 76 0.82 7.90 4.13
N ALA A 77 1.36 6.87 3.50
CA ALA A 77 2.48 6.09 4.04
C ALA A 77 3.78 6.47 3.33
N ARG A 78 4.90 6.22 3.99
CA ARG A 78 6.22 6.39 3.40
C ARG A 78 6.65 5.10 2.72
N HIS A 79 7.07 5.19 1.48
CA HIS A 79 7.58 4.03 0.75
C HIS A 79 9.06 3.83 1.06
N VAL A 80 9.39 2.65 1.60
CA VAL A 80 10.77 2.27 1.91
C VAL A 80 11.05 0.96 1.15
N PRO A 81 11.62 1.05 -0.05
CA PRO A 81 11.68 -0.12 -0.94
C PRO A 81 12.48 -1.29 -0.41
N ASP A 82 13.53 -1.04 0.34
CA ASP A 82 14.44 -2.09 0.79
C ASP A 82 14.31 -2.39 2.29
N LEU A 83 13.14 -2.12 2.87
CA LEU A 83 12.96 -2.25 4.31
C LEU A 83 13.25 -3.67 4.81
N THR A 84 12.78 -4.68 4.09
CA THR A 84 13.01 -6.08 4.46
C THR A 84 14.50 -6.41 4.40
N LEU A 85 15.19 -5.98 3.35
CA LEU A 85 16.63 -6.21 3.21
C LEU A 85 17.43 -5.47 4.27
N GLN A 86 17.02 -4.26 4.60
CA GLN A 86 17.65 -3.49 5.69
C GLN A 86 17.50 -4.22 7.02
N GLY A 87 16.32 -4.79 7.27
CA GLY A 87 16.09 -5.59 8.46
C GLY A 87 16.98 -6.82 8.51
N VAL A 88 17.12 -7.53 7.41
CA VAL A 88 18.00 -8.69 7.32
C VAL A 88 19.45 -8.30 7.57
N ALA A 89 19.88 -7.17 6.99
CA ALA A 89 21.26 -6.69 7.21
C ALA A 89 21.52 -6.34 8.67
N LEU A 90 20.56 -5.73 9.34
CA LEU A 90 20.71 -5.40 10.76
C LEU A 90 20.80 -6.65 11.64
N VAL A 91 19.98 -7.66 11.36
CA VAL A 91 20.03 -8.92 12.09
C VAL A 91 21.36 -9.62 11.86
N ALA A 92 21.82 -9.67 10.60
CA ALA A 92 23.11 -10.28 10.28
C ALA A 92 24.26 -9.59 11.00
N ALA A 93 24.27 -8.25 11.01
CA ALA A 93 25.30 -7.49 11.72
C ALA A 93 25.27 -7.77 13.22
N HIS A 94 24.08 -7.86 13.80
CA HIS A 94 23.92 -8.15 15.22
C HIS A 94 24.46 -9.55 15.56
N LEU A 95 24.13 -10.54 14.75
CA LEU A 95 24.61 -11.91 14.95
C LEU A 95 26.13 -12.01 14.81
N LEU A 96 26.71 -11.30 13.85
CA LEU A 96 28.18 -11.24 13.70
C LEU A 96 28.84 -10.63 14.92
N GLN A 97 28.27 -9.57 15.46
CA GLN A 97 28.81 -8.96 16.68
C GLN A 97 28.76 -9.93 17.85
N GLN A 98 27.71 -10.69 17.99
CA GLN A 98 27.60 -11.68 19.05
C GLN A 98 28.67 -12.75 18.92
N ASP A 99 28.93 -13.23 17.71
CA ASP A 99 30.00 -14.20 17.44
C ASP A 99 31.37 -13.66 17.83
N LEU A 100 31.64 -12.40 17.52
CA LEU A 100 32.92 -11.79 17.82
C LEU A 100 33.15 -11.59 19.32
N GLN A 101 32.05 -11.49 20.07
CA GLN A 101 32.12 -11.33 21.54
C GLN A 101 32.14 -12.66 22.30
N ALA A 102 31.82 -13.72 21.61
CA ALA A 102 31.88 -15.06 22.18
C ALA A 102 33.31 -15.61 22.16
#